data_9b5fc19619d3740866885b4988c894d5
#
_entry.id   9b5fc19619d3740866885b4988c894d5
#
_cell.length_a   1.000
_cell.length_b   1.000
_cell.length_c   1.000
_cell.angle_alpha   90.00
_cell.angle_beta   90.00
_cell.angle_gamma   90.00
#
_symmetry.space_group_name_H-M   'P 1'
#
loop_
_entity.id
_entity.type
_entity.pdbx_description
1 polymer ?
#
loop_
_entity_poly.entity_id
_entity_poly.type
_entity_poly.pdbx_seq_one_letter_code
_entity_poly.pdbx_strand_id
1 'polypeptide(L)'
;MLFRSKRNLVDVRSPDEFSGRLLAPAHLPQEQAQRAGHIPTARNVPWSKAANEDGTFRSDDELRQLYQGDAGLDFGKDTIAYCRIGERSAHTWFVLHELLGLPNVKNYDGSWTEYGSLVGVPIELGEAR
;
A
#
# COMPACT_ATOMS: atom_id res chain seq x y z
N MET A 1 -10.84 13.90 8.66
CA MET A 1 -10.29 13.49 7.37
C MET A 1 -11.17 12.49 6.67
N LEU A 2 -11.37 12.69 5.40
CA LEU A 2 -12.29 11.88 4.61
C LEU A 2 -11.92 10.40 4.54
N PHE A 3 -10.64 10.08 4.57
CA PHE A 3 -10.19 8.70 4.43
C PHE A 3 -10.36 7.86 5.69
N ARG A 4 -10.34 8.50 6.87
CA ARG A 4 -10.17 7.80 8.14
C ARG A 4 -11.26 6.79 8.48
N SER A 5 -12.50 7.12 8.17
CA SER A 5 -13.62 6.30 8.63
C SER A 5 -14.26 5.48 7.52
N LYS A 6 -13.88 5.68 6.27
CA LYS A 6 -14.61 5.10 5.15
C LYS A 6 -13.88 4.01 4.39
N ARG A 7 -12.55 4.02 4.39
CA ARG A 7 -11.76 3.10 3.56
C ARG A 7 -10.48 2.71 4.24
N ASN A 8 -9.99 1.52 3.88
CA ASN A 8 -8.63 1.13 4.19
C ASN A 8 -7.72 1.62 3.06
N LEU A 9 -6.57 2.15 3.43
CA LEU A 9 -5.52 2.50 2.47
C LEU A 9 -4.30 1.66 2.79
N VAL A 10 -3.79 0.94 1.79
CA VAL A 10 -2.63 0.06 1.96
C VAL A 10 -1.51 0.55 1.05
N ASP A 11 -0.43 1.01 1.65
CA ASP A 11 0.78 1.38 0.94
C ASP A 11 1.70 0.17 0.93
N VAL A 12 1.95 -0.38 -0.25
CA VAL A 12 2.69 -1.63 -0.39
C VAL A 12 4.17 -1.42 -0.68
N ARG A 13 4.63 -0.16 -0.61
CA ARG A 13 6.03 0.18 -0.83
C ARG A 13 6.87 -0.20 0.38
N SER A 14 8.19 -0.02 0.27
CA SER A 14 9.09 -0.23 1.40
C SER A 14 8.81 0.77 2.53
N PRO A 15 9.22 0.44 3.77
CA PRO A 15 9.10 1.41 4.88
C PRO A 15 9.82 2.73 4.62
N ASP A 16 10.95 2.71 3.92
CA ASP A 16 11.68 3.94 3.61
C ASP A 16 10.92 4.83 2.64
N GLU A 17 10.28 4.25 1.65
CA GLU A 17 9.42 5.02 0.74
C GLU A 17 8.21 5.58 1.47
N PHE A 18 7.59 4.77 2.33
CA PHE A 18 6.43 5.17 3.10
C PHE A 18 6.73 6.35 4.03
N SER A 19 7.85 6.28 4.75
CA SER A 19 8.23 7.32 5.71
C SER A 19 8.67 8.62 5.05
N GLY A 20 9.06 8.57 3.79
CA GLY A 20 9.58 9.72 3.07
C GLY A 20 11.10 9.81 3.05
N ARG A 21 11.79 8.80 3.59
CA ARG A 21 13.25 8.78 3.52
C ARG A 21 13.77 8.49 2.12
N LEU A 22 12.91 7.93 1.25
CA LEU A 22 13.27 7.55 -0.10
C LEU A 22 12.11 7.86 -1.04
N LEU A 23 12.38 8.49 -2.18
CA LEU A 23 11.35 8.78 -3.19
C LEU A 23 11.02 7.55 -4.02
N ALA A 24 12.06 6.82 -4.44
CA ALA A 24 11.95 5.58 -5.20
C ALA A 24 13.24 4.80 -5.00
N PRO A 25 13.26 3.49 -5.30
CA PRO A 25 14.52 2.74 -5.25
C PRO A 25 15.60 3.41 -6.10
N ALA A 26 16.84 3.37 -5.63
CA ALA A 26 17.94 4.07 -6.28
C ALA A 26 18.13 3.65 -7.74
N HIS A 27 17.80 2.41 -8.08
CA HIS A 27 17.92 1.91 -9.45
C HIS A 27 16.75 2.28 -10.36
N LEU A 28 15.75 3.00 -9.83
CA LEU A 28 14.56 3.39 -10.58
C LEU A 28 14.29 4.90 -10.41
N PRO A 29 15.27 5.77 -10.76
CA PRO A 29 15.09 7.21 -10.55
C PRO A 29 13.95 7.80 -11.38
N GLN A 30 13.57 7.16 -12.47
CA GLN A 30 12.46 7.60 -13.31
C GLN A 30 11.10 7.46 -12.62
N GLU A 31 11.02 6.73 -11.52
CA GLU A 31 9.78 6.55 -10.77
C GLU A 31 9.62 7.54 -9.62
N GLN A 32 10.49 8.53 -9.52
CA GLN A 32 10.40 9.52 -8.44
C GLN A 32 9.26 10.50 -8.68
N ALA A 33 8.48 10.75 -7.61
CA ALA A 33 7.47 11.79 -7.60
C ALA A 33 8.10 13.12 -7.15
N GLN A 34 7.31 14.19 -7.15
CA GLN A 34 7.76 15.50 -6.69
C GLN A 34 7.98 15.55 -5.18
N ARG A 35 7.18 14.79 -4.43
CA ARG A 35 7.21 14.79 -2.97
C ARG A 35 7.30 13.39 -2.43
N ALA A 36 8.00 13.22 -1.30
CA ALA A 36 8.12 11.96 -0.59
C ALA A 36 7.05 11.84 0.50
N GLY A 37 6.78 10.62 0.96
CA GLY A 37 5.85 10.37 2.05
C GLY A 37 4.76 9.39 1.68
N HIS A 38 3.60 9.50 2.34
CA HIS A 38 2.47 8.60 2.11
C HIS A 38 1.14 9.34 2.26
N ILE A 39 0.06 8.70 1.79
CA ILE A 39 -1.28 9.24 1.95
C ILE A 39 -1.67 9.13 3.43
N PRO A 40 -2.22 10.20 4.04
CA PRO A 40 -2.62 10.15 5.45
C PRO A 40 -3.58 8.98 5.72
N THR A 41 -3.40 8.32 6.84
CA THR A 41 -4.11 7.13 7.32
C THR A 41 -3.73 5.81 6.64
N ALA A 42 -2.87 5.82 5.62
CA ALA A 42 -2.43 4.59 4.98
C ALA A 42 -1.65 3.72 5.96
N ARG A 43 -1.83 2.41 5.84
CA ARG A 43 -1.05 1.40 6.56
C ARG A 43 0.02 0.87 5.63
N ASN A 44 1.24 0.75 6.15
CA ASN A 44 2.34 0.24 5.35
C ASN A 44 2.43 -1.28 5.48
N VAL A 45 2.08 -1.98 4.43
CA VAL A 45 2.26 -3.44 4.33
C VAL A 45 3.01 -3.73 3.04
N PRO A 46 4.34 -3.80 3.10
CA PRO A 46 5.14 -4.09 1.90
C PRO A 46 4.62 -5.34 1.18
N TRP A 47 4.54 -5.27 -0.14
CA TRP A 47 3.92 -6.34 -0.92
C TRP A 47 4.60 -7.69 -0.72
N SER A 48 5.92 -7.69 -0.49
CA SER A 48 6.69 -8.92 -0.31
C SER A 48 6.30 -9.70 0.95
N LYS A 49 5.66 -9.05 1.92
CA LYS A 49 5.23 -9.76 3.13
C LYS A 49 4.11 -10.76 2.88
N ALA A 50 3.43 -10.67 1.75
CA ALA A 50 2.38 -11.62 1.37
C ALA A 50 2.96 -12.88 0.72
N ALA A 51 4.25 -12.94 0.47
CA ALA A 51 4.90 -14.06 -0.20
C ALA A 51 5.91 -14.75 0.69
N ASN A 52 6.09 -16.06 0.45
CA ASN A 52 7.17 -16.83 1.04
C ASN A 52 8.47 -16.57 0.28
N GLU A 53 9.59 -17.04 0.82
CA GLU A 53 10.91 -16.87 0.20
C GLU A 53 10.97 -17.44 -1.21
N ASP A 54 10.23 -18.53 -1.48
CA ASP A 54 10.22 -19.17 -2.79
C ASP A 54 9.29 -18.48 -3.80
N GLY A 55 8.65 -17.38 -3.41
CA GLY A 55 7.77 -16.62 -4.28
C GLY A 55 6.30 -17.04 -4.24
N THR A 56 5.97 -18.10 -3.54
CA THR A 56 4.56 -18.50 -3.39
C THR A 56 3.86 -17.61 -2.38
N PHE A 57 2.53 -17.54 -2.47
CA PHE A 57 1.74 -16.80 -1.50
C PHE A 57 1.74 -17.52 -0.15
N ARG A 58 1.69 -16.76 0.93
CA ARG A 58 1.49 -17.31 2.26
C ARG A 58 0.09 -17.91 2.37
N SER A 59 -0.15 -18.72 3.40
CA SER A 59 -1.47 -19.32 3.64
C SER A 59 -2.50 -18.23 3.93
N ASP A 60 -3.79 -18.59 3.73
CA ASP A 60 -4.89 -17.65 4.01
C ASP A 60 -4.86 -17.16 5.45
N ASP A 61 -4.58 -18.05 6.41
CA ASP A 61 -4.52 -17.66 7.82
C ASP A 61 -3.38 -16.68 8.09
N GLU A 62 -2.22 -16.90 7.49
CA GLU A 62 -1.09 -15.98 7.62
C GLU A 62 -1.40 -14.62 6.98
N LEU A 63 -2.06 -14.63 5.82
CA LEU A 63 -2.45 -13.39 5.14
C LEU A 63 -3.49 -12.61 5.93
N ARG A 64 -4.48 -13.30 6.51
CA ARG A 64 -5.47 -12.63 7.37
C ARG A 64 -4.80 -12.01 8.59
N GLN A 65 -3.86 -12.71 9.20
CA GLN A 65 -3.12 -12.17 10.34
C GLN A 65 -2.30 -10.94 9.91
N LEU A 66 -1.67 -10.98 8.76
CA LEU A 66 -0.87 -9.86 8.25
C LEU A 66 -1.70 -8.60 8.04
N TYR A 67 -2.82 -8.72 7.34
CA TYR A 67 -3.62 -7.54 6.96
C TYR A 67 -4.63 -7.14 8.02
N GLN A 68 -5.38 -8.08 8.56
CA GLN A 68 -6.41 -7.79 9.54
C GLN A 68 -5.83 -7.66 10.95
N GLY A 69 -4.92 -8.54 11.34
CA GLY A 69 -4.32 -8.53 12.66
C GLY A 69 -3.24 -7.48 12.81
N ASP A 70 -2.12 -7.66 12.11
CA ASP A 70 -0.94 -6.81 12.27
C ASP A 70 -1.14 -5.39 11.73
N ALA A 71 -1.71 -5.27 10.54
CA ALA A 71 -1.94 -3.96 9.93
C ALA A 71 -3.23 -3.30 10.41
N GLY A 72 -4.14 -4.05 11.00
CA GLY A 72 -5.36 -3.51 11.57
C GLY A 72 -6.41 -3.07 10.56
N LEU A 73 -6.43 -3.68 9.37
CA LEU A 73 -7.44 -3.36 8.38
C LEU A 73 -8.81 -3.89 8.80
N ASP A 74 -9.84 -3.11 8.50
CA ASP A 74 -11.23 -3.52 8.72
C ASP A 74 -11.74 -4.15 7.42
N PHE A 75 -11.88 -5.48 7.39
CA PHE A 75 -12.31 -6.19 6.18
C PHE A 75 -13.75 -5.88 5.77
N GLY A 76 -14.51 -5.19 6.60
CA GLY A 76 -15.84 -4.69 6.24
C GLY A 76 -15.84 -3.42 5.44
N LYS A 77 -14.70 -2.80 5.23
CA LYS A 77 -14.58 -1.53 4.51
C LYS A 77 -13.94 -1.71 3.14
N ASP A 78 -14.24 -0.77 2.24
CA ASP A 78 -13.56 -0.68 0.95
C ASP A 78 -12.06 -0.50 1.19
N THR A 79 -11.25 -1.10 0.33
CA THR A 79 -9.79 -1.06 0.46
C THR A 79 -9.16 -0.58 -0.85
N ILE A 80 -8.20 0.33 -0.74
CA ILE A 80 -7.43 0.83 -1.88
C ILE A 80 -5.96 0.53 -1.61
N ALA A 81 -5.30 -0.15 -2.54
CA ALA A 81 -3.87 -0.43 -2.48
C ALA A 81 -3.13 0.45 -3.48
N TYR A 82 -1.96 0.94 -3.10
CA TYR A 82 -1.12 1.72 -4.00
C TYR A 82 0.36 1.42 -3.75
N CYS A 83 1.17 1.67 -4.78
CA CYS A 83 2.63 1.56 -4.68
C CYS A 83 3.29 2.77 -5.35
N ARG A 84 4.34 2.57 -6.16
CA ARG A 84 4.93 3.68 -6.94
C ARG A 84 4.17 3.92 -8.23
N ILE A 85 3.90 2.86 -9.00
CA ILE A 85 3.29 2.94 -10.33
C ILE A 85 2.10 2.00 -10.52
N GLY A 86 1.60 1.39 -9.44
CA GLY A 86 0.46 0.46 -9.51
C GLY A 86 0.83 -0.99 -9.76
N GLU A 87 2.09 -1.30 -10.02
CA GLU A 87 2.54 -2.66 -10.36
C GLU A 87 2.56 -3.58 -9.14
N ARG A 88 3.27 -3.18 -8.10
CA ARG A 88 3.37 -4.00 -6.88
C ARG A 88 2.06 -4.06 -6.12
N SER A 89 1.25 -3.01 -6.20
CA SER A 89 -0.06 -2.99 -5.56
C SER A 89 -1.06 -3.90 -6.25
N ALA A 90 -0.83 -4.25 -7.51
CA ALA A 90 -1.65 -5.27 -8.18
C ALA A 90 -1.49 -6.64 -7.51
N HIS A 91 -0.29 -6.97 -7.04
CA HIS A 91 -0.04 -8.19 -6.27
C HIS A 91 -0.86 -8.19 -4.98
N THR A 92 -0.85 -7.09 -4.25
CA THR A 92 -1.64 -6.95 -3.02
C THR A 92 -3.14 -6.98 -3.32
N TRP A 93 -3.58 -6.35 -4.42
CA TRP A 93 -4.97 -6.43 -4.85
C TRP A 93 -5.41 -7.88 -5.06
N PHE A 94 -4.57 -8.67 -5.73
CA PHE A 94 -4.86 -10.09 -5.96
C PHE A 94 -5.01 -10.85 -4.64
N VAL A 95 -4.12 -10.61 -3.70
CA VAL A 95 -4.17 -11.25 -2.37
C VAL A 95 -5.49 -10.91 -1.66
N LEU A 96 -5.82 -9.64 -1.58
CA LEU A 96 -6.97 -9.19 -0.82
C LEU A 96 -8.28 -9.56 -1.52
N HIS A 97 -8.36 -9.34 -2.83
CA HIS A 97 -9.59 -9.57 -3.59
C HIS A 97 -9.81 -11.05 -3.89
N GLU A 98 -8.80 -11.73 -4.44
CA GLU A 98 -8.97 -13.10 -4.94
C GLU A 98 -8.70 -14.16 -3.87
N LEU A 99 -7.63 -14.02 -3.10
CA LEU A 99 -7.28 -15.04 -2.11
C LEU A 99 -8.08 -14.89 -0.82
N LEU A 100 -8.28 -13.68 -0.34
CA LEU A 100 -9.04 -13.44 0.89
C LEU A 100 -10.51 -13.12 0.65
N GLY A 101 -10.90 -12.89 -0.61
CA GLY A 101 -12.30 -12.73 -0.99
C GLY A 101 -12.95 -11.41 -0.62
N LEU A 102 -12.18 -10.36 -0.38
CA LEU A 102 -12.74 -9.05 -0.09
C LEU A 102 -13.36 -8.45 -1.36
N PRO A 103 -14.65 -8.05 -1.35
CA PRO A 103 -15.34 -7.66 -2.58
C PRO A 103 -14.96 -6.28 -3.12
N ASN A 104 -14.58 -5.35 -2.26
CA ASN A 104 -14.37 -3.96 -2.64
C ASN A 104 -12.93 -3.55 -2.47
N VAL A 105 -12.04 -4.11 -3.30
CA VAL A 105 -10.62 -3.79 -3.31
C VAL A 105 -10.27 -3.18 -4.65
N LYS A 106 -9.61 -2.04 -4.63
CA LYS A 106 -9.16 -1.35 -5.84
C LYS A 106 -7.65 -1.13 -5.80
N ASN A 107 -7.05 -1.19 -6.97
CA ASN A 107 -5.65 -0.84 -7.18
C ASN A 107 -5.59 0.59 -7.74
N TYR A 108 -4.91 1.48 -7.06
CA TYR A 108 -4.72 2.85 -7.54
C TYR A 108 -3.57 2.85 -8.56
N ASP A 109 -3.89 2.78 -9.84
CA ASP A 109 -2.90 2.68 -10.92
C ASP A 109 -1.89 3.82 -10.93
N GLY A 110 -2.33 5.06 -10.73
CA GLY A 110 -1.43 6.22 -10.71
C GLY A 110 -0.44 6.16 -9.57
N SER A 111 -0.86 5.61 -8.45
CA SER A 111 -0.02 5.38 -7.28
C SER A 111 0.79 6.61 -6.87
N TRP A 112 1.98 6.43 -6.31
CA TRP A 112 2.73 7.55 -5.76
C TRP A 112 3.30 8.48 -6.82
N THR A 113 3.63 7.97 -8.01
CA THR A 113 4.11 8.85 -9.09
C THR A 113 3.07 9.90 -9.45
N GLU A 114 1.78 9.55 -9.36
CA GLU A 114 0.71 10.52 -9.56
C GLU A 114 0.42 11.32 -8.30
N TYR A 115 0.11 10.64 -7.19
CA TYR A 115 -0.33 11.30 -5.96
C TYR A 115 0.73 12.26 -5.41
N GLY A 116 1.99 11.81 -5.36
CA GLY A 116 3.08 12.62 -4.84
C GLY A 116 3.46 13.80 -5.72
N SER A 117 2.91 13.87 -6.92
CA SER A 117 3.15 14.97 -7.85
C SER A 117 1.95 15.92 -7.99
N LEU A 118 0.84 15.61 -7.34
CA LEU A 118 -0.33 16.48 -7.33
C LEU A 118 -0.11 17.67 -6.39
N VAL A 119 -0.60 18.82 -6.82
CA VAL A 119 -0.49 20.05 -6.04
C VAL A 119 -1.59 20.08 -4.97
N GLY A 120 -1.22 20.36 -3.73
CA GLY A 120 -2.17 20.62 -2.66
C GLY A 120 -2.78 19.39 -2.00
N VAL A 121 -2.37 18.18 -2.38
CA VAL A 121 -2.89 16.98 -1.70
C VAL A 121 -2.16 16.75 -0.37
N PRO A 122 -2.85 16.19 0.63
CA PRO A 122 -2.22 15.94 1.93
C PRO A 122 -1.23 14.77 1.86
N ILE A 123 -0.08 14.95 2.49
CA ILE A 123 0.98 13.94 2.55
C ILE A 123 1.53 13.91 3.97
N GLU A 124 1.74 12.70 4.50
CA GLU A 124 2.40 12.50 5.78
C GLU A 124 3.80 11.95 5.60
N LEU A 125 4.69 12.35 6.50
CA LEU A 125 6.03 11.80 6.63
C LEU A 125 6.12 11.02 7.94
N GLY A 126 7.05 10.09 8.01
CA GLY A 126 7.33 9.37 9.26
C GLY A 126 6.96 7.90 9.20
N GLU A 127 7.25 7.21 10.30
CA GLU A 127 7.11 5.77 10.40
C GLU A 127 5.65 5.31 10.27
N ALA A 128 5.49 4.03 9.92
CA ALA A 128 4.20 3.38 9.93
C ALA A 128 3.62 3.35 11.35
N ARG A 129 2.32 3.49 11.46
CA ARG A 129 1.60 3.45 12.71
C ARG A 129 1.16 2.05 13.08
#